data_f3ecb9e012ab9ae41e43d51e86a17b6f
#
_entry.id   f3ecb9e012ab9ae41e43d51e86a17b6f
#
_cell.length_a   1.000
_cell.length_b   1.000
_cell.length_c   1.000
_cell.angle_alpha   90.00
_cell.angle_beta   90.00
_cell.angle_gamma   90.00
#
_symmetry.space_group_name_H-M   'P 1'
#
loop_
_entity.id
_entity.type
_entity.pdbx_description
1 polymer ?
#
loop_
_entity_poly.entity_id
_entity_poly.type
_entity_poly.pdbx_seq_one_letter_code
_entity_poly.pdbx_strand_id
1 'polypeptide(L)'
;MWNLSGIYRSVYLLSKPKTHLSDVRVTATLDEHYAEGVLEVEVICDQVCRGEVDLALIDASGATVLSHRQRIGTDLIDERGRYKDRARLKLKVPSVQTWSAETPNLYRLVVSLFDEHGEFIECEASDIGFRSVEITDGQLLLNGKPLLIRGVNKHEHHPETGHTESLA
;
A
#
# COMPACT_ATOMS: atom_id res chain seq x y z
N MET A 1 16.24 19.29 -24.08
CA MET A 1 15.21 18.99 -23.07
C MET A 1 14.20 20.14 -23.08
N TRP A 2 12.95 19.88 -23.30
CA TRP A 2 11.90 20.91 -23.38
C TRP A 2 11.50 21.35 -21.98
N ASN A 3 11.52 22.65 -21.73
CA ASN A 3 11.01 23.22 -20.49
C ASN A 3 9.49 23.48 -20.66
N LEU A 4 8.68 22.65 -20.06
CA LEU A 4 7.24 22.86 -19.97
C LEU A 4 6.94 23.50 -18.61
N SER A 5 6.39 24.71 -18.63
CA SER A 5 5.95 25.42 -17.43
C SER A 5 4.47 25.24 -17.23
N GLY A 6 4.03 25.37 -15.97
CA GLY A 6 2.64 25.23 -15.60
C GLY A 6 2.36 23.95 -14.78
N ILE A 7 1.09 23.79 -14.39
CA ILE A 7 0.59 22.64 -13.65
C ILE A 7 0.00 21.66 -14.66
N TYR A 8 0.67 20.55 -14.90
CA TYR A 8 0.25 19.52 -15.86
C TYR A 8 -0.30 18.25 -15.18
N ARG A 9 -0.36 18.23 -13.86
CA ARG A 9 -1.00 17.17 -13.08
C ARG A 9 -2.29 17.67 -12.44
N SER A 10 -3.20 16.75 -12.12
CA SER A 10 -4.48 17.08 -11.50
C SER A 10 -4.28 17.80 -10.17
N VAL A 11 -5.12 18.81 -9.94
CA VAL A 11 -5.23 19.54 -8.67
C VAL A 11 -6.62 19.25 -8.10
N TYR A 12 -6.66 18.86 -6.81
CA TYR A 12 -7.90 18.54 -6.13
C TYR A 12 -7.91 19.07 -4.71
N LEU A 13 -9.12 19.26 -4.18
CA LEU A 13 -9.35 19.56 -2.77
C LEU A 13 -9.77 18.27 -2.08
N LEU A 14 -9.11 17.95 -0.96
CA LEU A 14 -9.43 16.81 -0.12
C LEU A 14 -10.01 17.31 1.21
N SER A 15 -11.18 16.78 1.59
CA SER A 15 -11.78 16.98 2.91
C SER A 15 -11.85 15.64 3.62
N LYS A 16 -11.31 15.56 4.83
CA LYS A 16 -11.35 14.37 5.68
C LYS A 16 -12.03 14.71 7.02
N PRO A 17 -12.59 13.71 7.72
CA PRO A 17 -13.03 13.87 9.11
C PRO A 17 -11.88 14.35 10.00
N LYS A 18 -12.18 14.92 11.18
CA LYS A 18 -11.14 15.36 12.13
C LYS A 18 -10.26 14.20 12.58
N THR A 19 -10.88 13.07 12.90
CA THR A 19 -10.17 11.81 13.12
C THR A 19 -10.16 11.06 11.79
N HIS A 20 -8.99 10.79 11.25
CA HIS A 20 -8.82 10.15 9.96
C HIS A 20 -7.51 9.38 9.86
N LEU A 21 -7.42 8.52 8.87
CA LEU A 21 -6.17 7.86 8.49
C LEU A 21 -5.21 8.91 7.92
N SER A 22 -4.10 9.17 8.60
CA SER A 22 -3.07 10.10 8.12
C SER A 22 -2.05 9.41 7.24
N ASP A 23 -1.80 8.11 7.47
CA ASP A 23 -0.87 7.31 6.68
C ASP A 23 -1.21 5.82 6.82
N VAL A 24 -1.10 5.09 5.71
CA VAL A 24 -1.22 3.63 5.67
C VAL A 24 0.00 3.07 4.95
N ARG A 25 0.92 2.47 5.71
CA ARG A 25 2.14 1.88 5.17
C ARG A 25 1.95 0.39 5.02
N VAL A 26 2.21 -0.12 3.82
CA VAL A 26 2.01 -1.52 3.50
C VAL A 26 3.28 -2.13 2.96
N THR A 27 3.65 -3.28 3.51
CA THR A 27 4.69 -4.15 2.96
C THR A 27 4.08 -5.52 2.72
N ALA A 28 4.03 -5.93 1.46
CA ALA A 28 3.56 -7.24 1.04
C ALA A 28 4.73 -8.04 0.45
N THR A 29 5.24 -8.98 1.22
CA THR A 29 6.39 -9.82 0.84
C THR A 29 6.03 -11.30 0.94
N LEU A 30 7.00 -12.16 0.74
CA LEU A 30 6.88 -13.60 0.84
C LEU A 30 7.70 -14.12 2.01
N ASP A 31 7.36 -15.30 2.49
CA ASP A 31 8.18 -16.05 3.44
C ASP A 31 9.50 -16.53 2.81
N GLU A 32 10.37 -17.15 3.61
CA GLU A 32 11.68 -17.67 3.18
C GLU A 32 11.59 -18.77 2.10
N HIS A 33 10.44 -19.37 1.93
CA HIS A 33 10.18 -20.41 0.94
C HIS A 33 9.40 -19.88 -0.28
N TYR A 34 9.07 -18.59 -0.32
CA TYR A 34 8.27 -17.95 -1.38
C TYR A 34 6.88 -18.56 -1.57
N ALA A 35 6.34 -19.20 -0.53
CA ALA A 35 5.07 -19.95 -0.57
C ALA A 35 3.90 -19.20 0.08
N GLU A 36 4.17 -18.51 1.19
CA GLU A 36 3.17 -17.75 1.93
C GLU A 36 3.44 -16.26 1.83
N GLY A 37 2.36 -15.47 1.78
CA GLY A 37 2.43 -14.02 1.86
C GLY A 37 2.67 -13.57 3.31
N VAL A 38 3.49 -12.55 3.47
CA VAL A 38 3.66 -11.80 4.73
C VAL A 38 3.20 -10.38 4.48
N LEU A 39 2.09 -10.01 5.10
CA LEU A 39 1.49 -8.68 5.01
C LEU A 39 1.78 -7.91 6.30
N GLU A 40 2.57 -6.84 6.18
CA GLU A 40 2.78 -5.89 7.25
C GLU A 40 2.04 -4.59 6.92
N VAL A 41 1.19 -4.14 7.85
CA VAL A 41 0.42 -2.91 7.70
C VAL A 41 0.63 -2.05 8.94
N GLU A 42 1.07 -0.82 8.75
CA GLU A 42 1.08 0.21 9.78
C GLU A 42 0.06 1.28 9.41
N VAL A 43 -0.92 1.45 10.27
CA VAL A 43 -1.97 2.46 10.15
C VAL A 43 -1.71 3.56 11.17
N ILE A 44 -1.69 4.80 10.74
CA ILE A 44 -1.44 5.97 11.59
C ILE A 44 -2.63 6.92 11.48
N CYS A 45 -3.20 7.31 12.62
CA CYS A 45 -4.26 8.31 12.69
C CYS A 45 -3.67 9.70 12.94
N ASP A 46 -4.32 10.75 12.44
CA ASP A 46 -3.83 12.13 12.61
C ASP A 46 -4.00 12.64 14.06
N GLN A 47 -5.04 12.18 14.74
CA GLN A 47 -5.34 12.52 16.13
C GLN A 47 -5.49 11.26 16.99
N VAL A 48 -5.62 11.45 18.30
CA VAL A 48 -5.93 10.35 19.22
C VAL A 48 -7.25 9.72 18.81
N CYS A 49 -7.18 8.45 18.39
CA CYS A 49 -8.31 7.64 17.98
C CYS A 49 -8.36 6.39 18.85
N ARG A 50 -9.34 6.30 19.75
CA ARG A 50 -9.55 5.11 20.59
C ARG A 50 -10.36 4.01 19.91
N GLY A 51 -10.35 4.01 18.58
CA GLY A 51 -11.15 3.12 17.76
C GLY A 51 -10.44 1.83 17.35
N GLU A 52 -10.93 1.27 16.27
CA GLU A 52 -10.45 0.04 15.68
C GLU A 52 -10.18 0.21 14.19
N VAL A 53 -9.21 -0.53 13.68
CA VAL A 53 -9.01 -0.71 12.24
C VAL A 53 -9.45 -2.11 11.85
N ASP A 54 -10.12 -2.21 10.71
CA ASP A 54 -10.51 -3.45 10.05
C ASP A 54 -9.78 -3.55 8.72
N LEU A 55 -9.06 -4.65 8.51
CA LEU A 55 -8.35 -4.97 7.29
C LEU A 55 -9.11 -6.05 6.53
N ALA A 56 -9.36 -5.83 5.26
CA ALA A 56 -9.86 -6.84 4.35
C ALA A 56 -8.91 -6.95 3.15
N LEU A 57 -8.42 -8.14 2.86
CA LEU A 57 -7.63 -8.45 1.68
C LEU A 57 -8.50 -9.23 0.71
N ILE A 58 -8.69 -8.69 -0.49
CA ILE A 58 -9.60 -9.20 -1.51
C ILE A 58 -8.77 -9.62 -2.73
N ASP A 59 -9.01 -10.81 -3.23
CA ASP A 59 -8.35 -11.31 -4.44
C ASP A 59 -9.00 -10.80 -5.74
N ALA A 60 -8.43 -11.18 -6.86
CA ALA A 60 -8.93 -10.78 -8.20
C ALA A 60 -10.33 -11.31 -8.52
N SER A 61 -10.81 -12.35 -7.81
CA SER A 61 -12.19 -12.87 -7.97
C SER A 61 -13.23 -12.08 -7.17
N GLY A 62 -12.76 -11.18 -6.28
CA GLY A 62 -13.60 -10.46 -5.33
C GLY A 62 -13.82 -11.20 -4.00
N ALA A 63 -13.13 -12.33 -3.79
CA ALA A 63 -13.21 -13.06 -2.53
C ALA A 63 -12.29 -12.46 -1.47
N THR A 64 -12.80 -12.31 -0.24
CA THR A 64 -11.99 -11.91 0.91
C THR A 64 -11.14 -13.08 1.37
N VAL A 65 -9.82 -12.98 1.16
CA VAL A 65 -8.85 -14.02 1.51
C VAL A 65 -8.26 -13.84 2.92
N LEU A 66 -8.35 -12.63 3.46
CA LEU A 66 -7.94 -12.31 4.83
C LEU A 66 -8.83 -11.20 5.37
N SER A 67 -9.25 -11.33 6.63
CA SER A 67 -9.88 -10.26 7.40
C SER A 67 -9.26 -10.22 8.79
N HIS A 68 -8.97 -9.03 9.30
CA HIS A 68 -8.42 -8.85 10.64
C HIS A 68 -8.84 -7.50 11.22
N ARG A 69 -9.26 -7.50 12.49
CA ARG A 69 -9.63 -6.30 13.22
C ARG A 69 -8.73 -6.11 14.42
N GLN A 70 -8.28 -4.90 14.66
CA GLN A 70 -7.39 -4.56 15.76
C GLN A 70 -7.69 -3.17 16.33
N ARG A 71 -7.58 -3.05 17.65
CA ARG A 71 -7.62 -1.75 18.33
C ARG A 71 -6.39 -0.91 18.02
N ILE A 72 -6.61 0.38 17.93
CA ILE A 72 -5.56 1.38 17.75
C ILE A 72 -4.96 1.69 19.13
N GLY A 73 -3.62 1.67 19.21
CA GLY A 73 -2.87 2.02 20.42
C GLY A 73 -2.19 3.38 20.31
N THR A 74 -2.01 4.06 21.43
CA THR A 74 -1.29 5.35 21.51
C THR A 74 0.16 5.09 21.88
N ASP A 75 1.03 4.89 20.88
CA ASP A 75 2.44 4.55 21.11
C ASP A 75 3.43 5.30 20.21
N LEU A 76 2.95 6.22 19.38
CA LEU A 76 3.78 7.01 18.49
C LEU A 76 3.82 8.48 18.92
N ILE A 77 5.03 9.04 18.98
CA ILE A 77 5.25 10.49 19.11
C ILE A 77 5.88 10.97 17.80
N ASP A 78 5.24 11.94 17.14
CA ASP A 78 5.78 12.54 15.92
C ASP A 78 6.96 13.48 16.21
N GLU A 79 7.65 13.96 15.14
CA GLU A 79 8.81 14.86 15.25
C GLU A 79 8.52 16.18 15.96
N ARG A 80 7.24 16.53 16.13
CA ARG A 80 6.78 17.73 16.86
C ARG A 80 6.35 17.42 18.31
N GLY A 81 6.61 16.19 18.78
CA GLY A 81 6.23 15.75 20.13
C GLY A 81 4.73 15.49 20.33
N ARG A 82 3.96 15.31 19.24
CA ARG A 82 2.52 15.01 19.30
C ARG A 82 2.30 13.52 19.33
N TYR A 83 1.40 13.07 20.19
CA TYR A 83 0.97 11.67 20.20
C TYR A 83 0.13 11.38 18.97
N LYS A 84 0.45 10.27 18.31
CA LYS A 84 -0.34 9.69 17.23
C LYS A 84 -0.70 8.28 17.59
N ASP A 85 -1.95 7.95 17.34
CA ASP A 85 -2.42 6.59 17.50
C ASP A 85 -2.08 5.77 16.26
N ARG A 86 -1.65 4.54 16.49
CA ARG A 86 -1.32 3.61 15.42
C ARG A 86 -1.72 2.17 15.73
N ALA A 87 -1.92 1.42 14.67
CA ALA A 87 -1.98 -0.03 14.70
C ALA A 87 -0.89 -0.60 13.81
N ARG A 88 -0.19 -1.63 14.29
CA ARG A 88 0.76 -2.42 13.51
C ARG A 88 0.30 -3.85 13.46
N LEU A 89 0.25 -4.37 12.27
CA LEU A 89 -0.23 -5.72 12.00
C LEU A 89 0.82 -6.44 11.17
N LYS A 90 1.08 -7.70 11.54
CA LYS A 90 1.89 -8.61 10.74
C LYS A 90 1.11 -9.91 10.59
N LEU A 91 0.65 -10.17 9.38
CA LEU A 91 -0.30 -11.23 9.08
C LEU A 91 0.29 -12.16 8.03
N LYS A 92 0.02 -13.45 8.18
CA LYS A 92 0.34 -14.45 7.16
C LYS A 92 -0.85 -14.63 6.24
N VAL A 93 -0.59 -14.70 4.95
CA VAL A 93 -1.59 -14.93 3.91
C VAL A 93 -1.23 -16.23 3.19
N PRO A 94 -1.92 -17.33 3.47
CA PRO A 94 -1.60 -18.61 2.86
C PRO A 94 -1.92 -18.61 1.37
N SER A 95 -1.11 -19.33 0.59
CA SER A 95 -1.37 -19.64 -0.82
C SER A 95 -1.55 -18.40 -1.71
N VAL A 96 -0.73 -17.37 -1.52
CA VAL A 96 -0.82 -16.17 -2.35
C VAL A 96 -0.36 -16.43 -3.79
N GLN A 97 -1.03 -15.77 -4.73
CA GLN A 97 -0.52 -15.63 -6.09
C GLN A 97 0.53 -14.53 -6.11
N THR A 98 1.78 -14.93 -6.35
CA THR A 98 2.91 -13.98 -6.32
C THR A 98 2.84 -13.02 -7.49
N TRP A 99 3.32 -11.80 -7.26
CA TRP A 99 3.45 -10.78 -8.29
C TRP A 99 4.77 -10.95 -9.05
N SER A 100 4.72 -10.88 -10.37
CA SER A 100 5.88 -10.64 -11.23
C SER A 100 5.48 -9.70 -12.37
N ALA A 101 6.45 -9.23 -13.16
CA ALA A 101 6.16 -8.38 -14.32
C ALA A 101 5.36 -9.13 -15.41
N GLU A 102 5.55 -10.45 -15.52
CA GLU A 102 4.85 -11.32 -16.47
C GLU A 102 3.45 -11.73 -15.95
N THR A 103 3.30 -11.83 -14.64
CA THR A 103 2.04 -12.18 -13.96
C THR A 103 1.80 -11.21 -12.80
N PRO A 104 1.29 -10.00 -13.09
CA PRO A 104 1.13 -8.93 -12.12
C PRO A 104 -0.11 -9.15 -11.23
N ASN A 105 -0.12 -10.26 -10.48
CA ASN A 105 -1.22 -10.58 -9.57
C ASN A 105 -1.32 -9.54 -8.45
N LEU A 106 -2.49 -8.93 -8.33
CA LEU A 106 -2.78 -7.93 -7.31
C LEU A 106 -3.94 -8.36 -6.43
N TYR A 107 -3.86 -7.90 -5.20
CA TYR A 107 -4.91 -8.00 -4.19
C TYR A 107 -5.33 -6.58 -3.81
N ARG A 108 -6.61 -6.37 -3.53
CA ARG A 108 -7.10 -5.12 -2.97
C ARG A 108 -7.09 -5.18 -1.46
N LEU A 109 -6.24 -4.37 -0.84
CA LEU A 109 -6.25 -4.15 0.60
C LEU A 109 -7.20 -2.99 0.91
N VAL A 110 -8.19 -3.23 1.75
CA VAL A 110 -9.10 -2.21 2.29
C VAL A 110 -8.81 -2.06 3.77
N VAL A 111 -8.56 -0.83 4.21
CA VAL A 111 -8.32 -0.45 5.60
C VAL A 111 -9.45 0.46 6.02
N SER A 112 -10.31 0.00 6.92
CA SER A 112 -11.46 0.75 7.44
C SER A 112 -11.19 1.20 8.87
N LEU A 113 -11.52 2.45 9.17
CA LEU A 113 -11.39 3.06 10.49
C LEU A 113 -12.76 3.17 11.14
N PHE A 114 -12.85 2.74 12.39
CA PHE A 114 -14.04 2.85 13.26
C PHE A 114 -13.69 3.60 14.53
N ASP A 115 -14.64 4.30 15.10
CA ASP A 115 -14.49 4.99 16.38
C ASP A 115 -14.63 4.03 17.59
N GLU A 116 -14.56 4.57 18.80
CA GLU A 116 -14.72 3.81 20.05
C GLU A 116 -16.12 3.21 20.27
N HIS A 117 -17.11 3.66 19.52
CA HIS A 117 -18.48 3.15 19.53
C HIS A 117 -18.74 2.13 18.41
N GLY A 118 -17.75 1.89 17.55
CA GLY A 118 -17.85 1.00 16.40
C GLY A 118 -18.51 1.65 15.17
N GLU A 119 -18.67 2.98 15.17
CA GLU A 119 -19.19 3.71 14.03
C GLU A 119 -18.09 3.90 12.96
N PHE A 120 -18.46 3.70 11.70
CA PHE A 120 -17.56 3.84 10.57
C PHE A 120 -17.16 5.32 10.36
N ILE A 121 -15.86 5.57 10.22
CA ILE A 121 -15.31 6.91 9.96
C ILE A 121 -14.93 7.06 8.48
N GLU A 122 -14.01 6.25 7.99
CA GLU A 122 -13.54 6.25 6.62
C GLU A 122 -12.86 4.93 6.24
N CYS A 123 -12.58 4.74 4.96
CA CYS A 123 -11.71 3.67 4.50
C CYS A 123 -10.75 4.16 3.42
N GLU A 124 -9.59 3.52 3.34
CA GLU A 124 -8.65 3.65 2.24
C GLU A 124 -8.42 2.27 1.59
N ALA A 125 -8.25 2.27 0.28
CA ALA A 125 -7.99 1.04 -0.46
C ALA A 125 -6.78 1.20 -1.37
N SER A 126 -5.95 0.16 -1.45
CA SER A 126 -4.79 0.10 -2.33
C SER A 126 -4.64 -1.28 -2.93
N ASP A 127 -4.10 -1.33 -4.14
CA ASP A 127 -3.76 -2.60 -4.79
C ASP A 127 -2.32 -2.96 -4.42
N ILE A 128 -2.11 -4.18 -3.92
CA ILE A 128 -0.83 -4.69 -3.44
C ILE A 128 -0.47 -6.00 -4.12
N GLY A 129 0.82 -6.23 -4.35
CA GLY A 129 1.33 -7.49 -4.91
C GLY A 129 2.35 -8.12 -3.97
N PHE A 130 2.20 -9.42 -3.69
CA PHE A 130 3.13 -10.17 -2.86
C PHE A 130 4.37 -10.56 -3.66
N ARG A 131 5.52 -9.99 -3.30
CA ARG A 131 6.80 -10.27 -3.94
C ARG A 131 7.95 -10.12 -2.96
N SER A 132 9.02 -10.88 -3.18
CA SER A 132 10.32 -10.67 -2.55
C SER A 132 11.33 -10.21 -3.59
N VAL A 133 12.11 -9.18 -3.26
CA VAL A 133 13.20 -8.65 -4.10
C VAL A 133 14.47 -8.71 -3.27
N GLU A 134 15.47 -9.39 -3.77
CA GLU A 134 16.70 -9.70 -3.03
C GLU A 134 17.93 -9.53 -3.94
N ILE A 135 19.07 -9.26 -3.31
CA ILE A 135 20.38 -9.34 -3.99
C ILE A 135 21.17 -10.43 -3.29
N THR A 136 21.42 -11.53 -3.99
CA THR A 136 22.17 -12.67 -3.48
C THR A 136 23.28 -13.02 -4.48
N ASP A 137 24.51 -13.16 -3.99
CA ASP A 137 25.70 -13.46 -4.81
C ASP A 137 25.87 -12.51 -6.02
N GLY A 138 25.53 -11.22 -5.83
CA GLY A 138 25.62 -10.20 -6.88
C GLY A 138 24.50 -10.27 -7.93
N GLN A 139 23.50 -11.12 -7.75
CA GLN A 139 22.34 -11.24 -8.64
C GLN A 139 21.10 -10.63 -8.00
N LEU A 140 20.32 -9.89 -8.79
CA LEU A 140 18.99 -9.43 -8.43
C LEU A 140 18.00 -10.59 -8.63
N LEU A 141 17.30 -10.93 -7.54
CA LEU A 141 16.29 -11.99 -7.55
C LEU A 141 14.90 -11.39 -7.34
N LEU A 142 13.92 -11.96 -8.04
CA LEU A 142 12.49 -11.75 -7.80
C LEU A 142 11.87 -13.09 -7.43
N ASN A 143 11.29 -13.19 -6.23
CA ASN A 143 10.71 -14.43 -5.70
C ASN A 143 11.69 -15.61 -5.80
N GLY A 144 12.95 -15.37 -5.42
CA GLY A 144 14.04 -16.35 -5.45
C GLY A 144 14.58 -16.71 -6.84
N LYS A 145 14.09 -16.09 -7.92
CA LYS A 145 14.52 -16.37 -9.30
C LYS A 145 15.34 -15.19 -9.86
N PRO A 146 16.46 -15.43 -10.57
CA PRO A 146 17.23 -14.38 -11.20
C PRO A 146 16.37 -13.51 -12.14
N LEU A 147 16.46 -12.20 -11.96
CA LEU A 147 15.72 -11.22 -12.76
C LEU A 147 16.63 -10.60 -13.82
N LEU A 148 16.26 -10.76 -15.09
CA LEU A 148 16.88 -10.05 -16.19
C LEU A 148 16.07 -8.78 -16.50
N ILE A 149 16.63 -7.61 -16.17
CA ILE A 149 16.00 -6.33 -16.47
C ILE A 149 16.19 -6.03 -17.96
N ARG A 150 15.08 -5.90 -18.70
CA ARG A 150 15.04 -5.38 -20.05
C ARG A 150 14.42 -4.00 -20.02
N GLY A 151 15.20 -2.98 -20.25
CA GLY A 151 14.79 -1.59 -20.11
C GLY A 151 15.21 -0.73 -21.29
N VAL A 152 14.51 0.38 -21.45
CA VAL A 152 14.82 1.44 -22.39
C VAL A 152 14.75 2.79 -21.68
N ASN A 153 15.54 3.77 -22.16
CA ASN A 153 15.39 5.13 -21.71
C ASN A 153 14.20 5.77 -22.46
N LYS A 154 13.22 6.26 -21.71
CA LYS A 154 12.05 6.95 -22.24
C LYS A 154 11.82 8.25 -21.51
N HIS A 155 11.45 9.28 -22.26
CA HIS A 155 10.85 10.52 -21.73
C HIS A 155 9.40 10.56 -22.20
N GLU A 156 8.46 10.61 -21.25
CA GLU A 156 7.05 10.81 -21.59
C GLU A 156 6.87 12.23 -22.13
N HIS A 157 6.28 12.31 -23.33
CA HIS A 157 5.90 13.56 -23.97
C HIS A 157 4.59 13.36 -24.70
N HIS A 158 3.58 14.11 -24.28
CA HIS A 158 2.29 14.16 -24.98
C HIS A 158 2.08 15.58 -25.50
N PRO A 159 1.64 15.76 -26.76
CA PRO A 159 1.53 17.09 -27.37
C PRO A 159 0.55 18.04 -26.64
N GLU A 160 -0.47 17.50 -25.98
CA GLU A 160 -1.49 18.29 -25.27
C GLU A 160 -1.29 18.32 -23.75
N THR A 161 -0.80 17.22 -23.14
CA THR A 161 -0.72 17.08 -21.69
C THR A 161 0.69 17.20 -21.11
N GLY A 162 1.69 17.41 -21.96
CA GLY A 162 3.08 17.63 -21.53
C GLY A 162 3.78 16.36 -21.10
N HIS A 163 4.37 16.34 -19.90
CA HIS A 163 5.12 15.20 -19.34
C HIS A 163 4.21 14.16 -18.68
N THR A 164 3.05 13.88 -19.26
CA THR A 164 2.11 12.90 -18.74
C THR A 164 1.66 11.96 -19.84
N GLU A 165 1.41 10.71 -19.49
CA GLU A 165 0.67 9.77 -20.32
C GLU A 165 -0.59 9.35 -19.55
N SER A 166 -1.71 9.25 -20.25
CA SER A 166 -2.93 8.63 -19.72
C SER A 166 -2.81 7.12 -19.83
N LEU A 167 -3.32 6.39 -18.84
CA LEU A 167 -3.63 4.99 -19.02
C LEU A 167 -4.77 4.91 -20.06
N ALA A 168 -4.49 4.35 -21.21
CA ALA A 168 -5.48 4.12 -22.26
C ALA A 168 -6.38 2.94 -21.93
#